data_33b0736ac56ce0789eb730df379d954f
#
_entry.id   33b0736ac56ce0789eb730df379d954f
#
_cell.length_a   1.000
_cell.length_b   1.000
_cell.length_c   1.000
_cell.angle_alpha   90.00
_cell.angle_beta   90.00
_cell.angle_gamma   90.00
#
_symmetry.space_group_name_H-M   'P 1'
#
loop_
_entity.id
_entity.type
_entity.pdbx_description
1 polymer ?
#
loop_
_entity_poly.entity_id
_entity_poly.type
_entity_poly.pdbx_seq_one_letter_code
_entity_poly.pdbx_strand_id
1 'polypeptide(L)'
;VRIAELDASTWPALERLFGPRGAVAGCWCMWFRQTTGEYRSGVGDSNRSEFRALAHTGAPIGLLAFDTDTDADATDAEAVGWVALAPRGDYSRLERAQVARPIDPDEDLTGVWSVTCFFVHRKARGGGVAAQLLDAAVRWAADRGARTVEGYPVDTDGERRTSSDLYHGTLRMFVDAGFELVDRRGTRRALVRRTVP
;
A
#
# COMPACT_ATOMS: atom_id res chain seq x y z
N VAL A 1 16.72 -3.48 4.92
CA VAL A 1 15.56 -3.30 5.83
C VAL A 1 14.97 -4.65 6.22
N ARG A 2 14.45 -4.78 7.43
CA ARG A 2 13.60 -5.90 7.89
C ARG A 2 12.14 -5.55 7.58
N ILE A 3 11.38 -6.50 7.08
CA ILE A 3 9.97 -6.29 6.77
C ILE A 3 9.11 -7.15 7.71
N ALA A 4 8.04 -6.56 8.24
CA ALA A 4 7.07 -7.23 9.11
C ALA A 4 5.64 -6.78 8.81
N GLU A 5 4.68 -7.60 9.18
CA GLU A 5 3.25 -7.31 9.07
C GLU A 5 2.85 -6.15 10.00
N LEU A 6 1.84 -5.41 9.60
CA LEU A 6 1.17 -4.48 10.50
C LEU A 6 0.11 -5.24 11.31
N ASP A 7 0.34 -5.28 12.60
CA ASP A 7 -0.55 -5.85 13.61
C ASP A 7 -0.55 -4.99 14.89
N ALA A 8 -1.17 -5.50 15.96
CA ALA A 8 -1.23 -4.80 17.23
C ALA A 8 0.17 -4.52 17.82
N SER A 9 1.14 -5.39 17.61
CA SER A 9 2.50 -5.26 18.16
C SER A 9 3.35 -4.23 17.42
N THR A 10 3.14 -4.11 16.10
CA THR A 10 3.86 -3.19 15.21
C THR A 10 3.14 -1.85 15.02
N TRP A 11 1.90 -1.73 15.48
CA TRP A 11 1.11 -0.49 15.39
C TRP A 11 1.84 0.75 15.92
N PRO A 12 2.53 0.73 17.07
CA PRO A 12 3.26 1.91 17.55
C PRO A 12 4.34 2.41 16.59
N ALA A 13 4.96 1.50 15.83
CA ALA A 13 5.96 1.87 14.84
C ALA A 13 5.32 2.58 13.63
N LEU A 14 4.12 2.13 13.19
CA LEU A 14 3.38 2.83 12.15
C LEU A 14 2.97 4.24 12.61
N GLU A 15 2.50 4.38 13.85
CA GLU A 15 2.11 5.69 14.39
C GLU A 15 3.28 6.68 14.39
N ARG A 16 4.46 6.22 14.80
CA ARG A 16 5.68 7.05 14.74
C ARG A 16 6.03 7.42 13.29
N LEU A 17 5.95 6.45 12.37
CA LEU A 17 6.25 6.65 10.95
C LEU A 17 5.32 7.68 10.30
N PHE A 18 4.02 7.59 10.56
CA PHE A 18 3.01 8.47 9.98
C PHE A 18 2.96 9.85 10.66
N GLY A 19 3.35 9.89 11.93
CA GLY A 19 3.26 11.09 12.75
C GLY A 19 1.81 11.53 13.05
N PRO A 20 1.64 12.65 13.73
CA PRO A 20 0.33 13.07 14.26
C PRO A 20 -0.70 13.39 13.15
N ARG A 21 -0.25 13.62 11.93
CA ARG A 21 -1.13 13.92 10.78
C ARG A 21 -1.39 12.72 9.85
N GLY A 22 -0.97 11.50 10.24
CA GLY A 22 -1.29 10.26 9.55
C GLY A 22 -0.83 10.22 8.09
N ALA A 23 0.44 9.99 7.84
CA ALA A 23 1.09 9.96 6.52
C ALA A 23 0.84 11.22 5.67
N VAL A 24 -0.39 11.43 5.20
CA VAL A 24 -0.82 12.61 4.44
C VAL A 24 -2.22 13.02 4.87
N ALA A 25 -2.36 14.25 5.36
CA ALA A 25 -3.64 14.91 5.60
C ALA A 25 -4.69 14.09 6.39
N GLY A 26 -4.27 13.31 7.38
CA GLY A 26 -5.17 12.52 8.21
C GLY A 26 -5.74 11.27 7.54
N CYS A 27 -5.13 10.81 6.46
CA CYS A 27 -5.61 9.66 5.66
C CYS A 27 -5.60 8.34 6.44
N TRP A 28 -4.53 8.04 7.22
CA TRP A 28 -4.36 6.76 7.93
C TRP A 28 -4.67 5.53 7.07
N CYS A 29 -4.40 5.59 5.76
CA CYS A 29 -4.67 4.55 4.76
C CYS A 29 -6.15 4.11 4.64
N MET A 30 -7.08 4.92 5.15
CA MET A 30 -8.52 4.64 5.06
C MET A 30 -9.15 5.10 3.75
N TRP A 31 -8.44 5.88 2.91
CA TRP A 31 -8.98 6.40 1.65
C TRP A 31 -9.61 5.35 0.74
N PHE A 32 -8.99 4.18 0.60
CA PHE A 32 -9.52 3.11 -0.27
C PHE A 32 -10.52 2.20 0.43
N ARG A 33 -10.57 2.21 1.76
CA ARG A 33 -11.42 1.34 2.59
C ARG A 33 -12.79 1.93 2.90
N GLN A 34 -12.95 3.23 2.72
CA GLN A 34 -14.16 3.96 3.08
C GLN A 34 -14.80 4.62 1.87
N THR A 35 -16.12 4.87 1.93
CA THR A 35 -16.81 5.75 1.01
C THR A 35 -16.30 7.20 1.16
N THR A 36 -16.63 8.06 0.19
CA THR A 36 -16.22 9.47 0.24
C THR A 36 -16.79 10.20 1.46
N GLY A 37 -18.03 9.85 1.86
CA GLY A 37 -18.69 10.46 3.01
C GLY A 37 -18.02 10.05 4.33
N GLU A 38 -17.85 8.76 4.55
CA GLU A 38 -17.17 8.20 5.73
C GLU A 38 -15.75 8.76 5.88
N TYR A 39 -14.99 8.72 4.79
CA TYR A 39 -13.63 9.26 4.80
C TYR A 39 -13.58 10.74 5.20
N ARG A 40 -14.44 11.59 4.65
CA ARG A 40 -14.46 13.02 4.94
C ARG A 40 -14.85 13.32 6.38
N SER A 41 -15.80 12.57 6.93
CA SER A 41 -16.21 12.72 8.33
C SER A 41 -15.19 12.16 9.32
N GLY A 42 -14.36 11.20 8.89
CA GLY A 42 -13.40 10.48 9.73
C GLY A 42 -11.95 10.98 9.64
N VAL A 43 -11.66 12.01 8.83
CA VAL A 43 -10.28 12.51 8.64
C VAL A 43 -9.60 12.84 9.98
N GLY A 44 -8.43 12.26 10.20
CA GLY A 44 -7.67 12.45 11.42
C GLY A 44 -7.90 11.33 12.44
N ASP A 45 -8.44 11.64 13.61
CA ASP A 45 -8.50 10.71 14.74
C ASP A 45 -9.45 9.53 14.53
N SER A 46 -10.56 9.72 13.83
CA SER A 46 -11.48 8.62 13.52
C SER A 46 -10.82 7.62 12.59
N ASN A 47 -10.24 8.08 11.47
CA ASN A 47 -9.51 7.21 10.56
C ASN A 47 -8.35 6.49 11.25
N ARG A 48 -7.63 7.17 12.17
CA ARG A 48 -6.59 6.56 12.98
C ARG A 48 -7.14 5.44 13.86
N SER A 49 -8.24 5.70 14.55
CA SER A 49 -8.87 4.73 15.46
C SER A 49 -9.40 3.51 14.71
N GLU A 50 -10.03 3.71 13.55
CA GLU A 50 -10.54 2.63 12.71
C GLU A 50 -9.40 1.79 12.12
N PHE A 51 -8.33 2.43 11.64
CA PHE A 51 -7.18 1.71 11.10
C PHE A 51 -6.44 0.93 12.20
N ARG A 52 -6.35 1.51 13.41
CA ARG A 52 -5.82 0.79 14.58
C ARG A 52 -6.68 -0.42 14.92
N ALA A 53 -7.99 -0.29 14.91
CA ALA A 53 -8.89 -1.42 15.15
C ALA A 53 -8.65 -2.54 14.13
N LEU A 54 -8.48 -2.23 12.84
CA LEU A 54 -8.13 -3.20 11.82
C LEU A 54 -6.80 -3.91 12.13
N ALA A 55 -5.76 -3.18 12.54
CA ALA A 55 -4.47 -3.78 12.93
C ALA A 55 -4.60 -4.77 14.10
N HIS A 56 -5.60 -4.62 14.96
CA HIS A 56 -5.85 -5.51 16.09
C HIS A 56 -6.70 -6.74 15.74
N THR A 57 -7.30 -6.80 14.56
CA THR A 57 -8.09 -7.96 14.12
C THR A 57 -7.24 -9.10 13.58
N GLY A 58 -5.96 -8.86 13.25
CA GLY A 58 -5.12 -9.80 12.50
C GLY A 58 -5.47 -9.89 11.01
N ALA A 59 -6.32 -8.99 10.51
CA ALA A 59 -6.60 -8.91 9.07
C ALA A 59 -5.34 -8.49 8.30
N PRO A 60 -5.13 -9.02 7.08
CA PRO A 60 -4.00 -8.62 6.24
C PRO A 60 -4.23 -7.21 5.70
N ILE A 61 -3.48 -6.24 6.18
CA ILE A 61 -3.66 -4.83 5.82
C ILE A 61 -2.41 -4.15 5.26
N GLY A 62 -1.24 -4.78 5.38
CA GLY A 62 0.00 -4.32 4.80
C GLY A 62 1.25 -4.63 5.60
N LEU A 63 2.38 -4.12 5.12
CA LEU A 63 3.71 -4.40 5.66
C LEU A 63 4.47 -3.11 6.01
N LEU A 64 5.27 -3.19 7.07
CA LEU A 64 6.22 -2.16 7.49
C LEU A 64 7.65 -2.58 7.12
N ALA A 65 8.46 -1.62 6.68
CA ALA A 65 9.90 -1.76 6.56
C ALA A 65 10.58 -1.05 7.73
N PHE A 66 11.46 -1.76 8.43
CA PHE A 66 12.24 -1.27 9.55
C PHE A 66 13.69 -1.08 9.14
N ASP A 67 14.32 -0.02 9.61
CA ASP A 67 15.75 0.16 9.44
C ASP A 67 16.51 -0.90 10.22
N THR A 68 17.47 -1.55 9.57
CA THR A 68 18.32 -2.60 10.18
C THR A 68 19.63 -2.09 10.72
N ASP A 69 19.94 -0.83 10.47
CA ASP A 69 21.20 -0.23 10.91
C ASP A 69 21.16 0.22 12.39
N THR A 70 20.04 0.01 13.05
CA THR A 70 19.88 0.22 14.49
C THR A 70 19.86 -1.12 15.21
N ASP A 71 20.75 -1.35 16.17
CA ASP A 71 20.78 -2.51 17.09
C ASP A 71 19.58 -2.51 18.07
N ALA A 72 18.50 -1.84 17.73
CA ALA A 72 17.29 -1.75 18.55
C ALA A 72 16.53 -3.08 18.57
N ASP A 73 16.09 -3.49 19.74
CA ASP A 73 15.11 -4.57 19.89
C ASP A 73 13.91 -4.36 18.96
N ALA A 74 13.28 -5.44 18.52
CA ALA A 74 12.20 -5.43 17.53
C ALA A 74 11.04 -4.45 17.86
N THR A 75 10.87 -4.10 19.14
CA THR A 75 9.87 -3.14 19.65
C THR A 75 10.28 -1.68 19.48
N ASP A 76 11.58 -1.38 19.43
CA ASP A 76 12.13 -0.01 19.35
C ASP A 76 12.64 0.36 17.96
N ALA A 77 12.72 -0.60 17.03
CA ALA A 77 13.17 -0.36 15.67
C ALA A 77 12.25 0.68 14.97
N GLU A 78 12.87 1.69 14.36
CA GLU A 78 12.14 2.71 13.62
C GLU A 78 11.63 2.16 12.28
N ALA A 79 10.32 2.24 12.05
CA ALA A 79 9.77 1.97 10.74
C ALA A 79 10.14 3.11 9.79
N VAL A 80 10.62 2.76 8.60
CA VAL A 80 11.05 3.71 7.55
C VAL A 80 10.20 3.63 6.30
N GLY A 81 9.34 2.63 6.20
CA GLY A 81 8.45 2.44 5.05
C GLY A 81 7.19 1.65 5.40
N TRP A 82 6.19 1.83 4.57
CA TRP A 82 4.89 1.19 4.64
C TRP A 82 4.36 0.87 3.24
N VAL A 83 3.71 -0.27 3.09
CA VAL A 83 2.89 -0.61 1.93
C VAL A 83 1.52 -1.10 2.38
N ALA A 84 0.45 -0.51 1.84
CA ALA A 84 -0.91 -0.98 2.02
C ALA A 84 -1.22 -2.05 0.97
N LEU A 85 -1.50 -3.26 1.42
CA LEU A 85 -1.90 -4.42 0.61
C LEU A 85 -2.94 -5.24 1.37
N ALA A 86 -4.01 -5.63 0.69
CA ALA A 86 -5.06 -6.48 1.22
C ALA A 86 -5.82 -7.15 0.07
N PRO A 87 -6.69 -8.15 0.35
CA PRO A 87 -7.69 -8.60 -0.62
C PRO A 87 -8.41 -7.42 -1.26
N ARG A 88 -8.60 -7.45 -2.57
CA ARG A 88 -9.21 -6.34 -3.30
C ARG A 88 -10.59 -5.95 -2.75
N GLY A 89 -11.38 -6.94 -2.30
CA GLY A 89 -12.70 -6.71 -1.73
C GLY A 89 -12.71 -5.89 -0.44
N ASP A 90 -11.56 -5.77 0.26
CA ASP A 90 -11.44 -4.93 1.46
C ASP A 90 -11.34 -3.43 1.14
N TYR A 91 -11.23 -3.09 -0.13
CA TYR A 91 -11.10 -1.73 -0.61
C TYR A 91 -12.36 -1.29 -1.38
N SER A 92 -13.43 -0.97 -0.67
CA SER A 92 -14.74 -0.61 -1.25
C SER A 92 -14.68 0.49 -2.33
N ARG A 93 -13.72 1.39 -2.23
CA ARG A 93 -13.53 2.45 -3.22
C ARG A 93 -13.02 1.94 -4.57
N LEU A 94 -12.32 0.80 -4.62
CA LEU A 94 -11.80 0.25 -5.88
C LEU A 94 -12.92 -0.23 -6.81
N GLU A 95 -14.08 -0.60 -6.28
CA GLU A 95 -15.25 -0.98 -7.09
C GLU A 95 -15.70 0.15 -8.04
N ARG A 96 -15.54 1.40 -7.60
CA ARG A 96 -15.97 2.60 -8.34
C ARG A 96 -14.82 3.37 -8.96
N ALA A 97 -13.58 2.98 -8.67
CA ALA A 97 -12.39 3.69 -9.15
C ALA A 97 -12.12 3.33 -10.62
N GLN A 98 -12.16 4.32 -11.50
CA GLN A 98 -11.86 4.12 -12.93
C GLN A 98 -10.49 3.46 -13.14
N VAL A 99 -9.50 3.80 -12.32
CA VAL A 99 -8.15 3.24 -12.41
C VAL A 99 -8.12 1.74 -12.11
N ALA A 100 -9.03 1.26 -11.28
CA ALA A 100 -9.10 -0.14 -10.83
C ALA A 100 -10.16 -0.97 -11.57
N ARG A 101 -10.87 -0.38 -12.55
CA ARG A 101 -11.91 -1.09 -13.30
C ARG A 101 -11.29 -2.31 -14.00
N PRO A 102 -11.83 -3.52 -13.83
CA PRO A 102 -11.38 -4.69 -14.59
C PRO A 102 -11.57 -4.46 -16.10
N ILE A 103 -10.79 -5.15 -16.92
CA ILE A 103 -10.94 -5.11 -18.38
C ILE A 103 -12.22 -5.83 -18.79
N ASP A 104 -12.42 -7.01 -18.23
CA ASP A 104 -13.66 -7.77 -18.38
C ASP A 104 -14.57 -7.46 -17.17
N PRO A 105 -15.77 -6.89 -17.37
CA PRO A 105 -16.71 -6.62 -16.28
C PRO A 105 -17.15 -7.88 -15.51
N ASP A 106 -17.11 -9.05 -16.14
CA ASP A 106 -17.51 -10.33 -15.56
C ASP A 106 -16.31 -11.10 -14.96
N GLU A 107 -15.16 -10.46 -14.86
CA GLU A 107 -13.96 -11.07 -14.29
C GLU A 107 -14.16 -11.50 -12.83
N ASP A 108 -13.82 -12.76 -12.52
CA ASP A 108 -13.73 -13.24 -11.14
C ASP A 108 -12.53 -12.61 -10.42
N LEU A 109 -12.80 -11.66 -9.55
CA LEU A 109 -11.79 -10.96 -8.75
C LEU A 109 -11.47 -11.68 -7.43
N THR A 110 -12.01 -12.88 -7.20
CA THR A 110 -11.66 -13.72 -6.04
C THR A 110 -10.17 -14.07 -6.08
N GLY A 111 -9.47 -13.86 -4.97
CA GLY A 111 -8.02 -14.08 -4.89
C GLY A 111 -7.18 -12.99 -5.54
N VAL A 112 -7.79 -11.88 -5.98
CA VAL A 112 -7.06 -10.66 -6.36
C VAL A 112 -6.76 -9.84 -5.11
N TRP A 113 -5.50 -9.47 -4.92
CA TRP A 113 -5.05 -8.57 -3.87
C TRP A 113 -4.57 -7.25 -4.49
N SER A 114 -4.77 -6.14 -3.80
CA SER A 114 -4.46 -4.81 -4.33
C SER A 114 -3.44 -4.08 -3.48
N VAL A 115 -2.38 -3.60 -4.13
CA VAL A 115 -1.44 -2.63 -3.55
C VAL A 115 -1.98 -1.23 -3.82
N THR A 116 -2.33 -0.50 -2.76
CA THR A 116 -3.02 0.79 -2.91
C THR A 116 -2.17 2.00 -2.54
N CYS A 117 -1.22 1.84 -1.62
CA CYS A 117 -0.45 2.98 -1.11
C CYS A 117 0.95 2.56 -0.64
N PHE A 118 1.92 3.43 -0.87
CA PHE A 118 3.24 3.39 -0.25
C PHE A 118 3.49 4.67 0.55
N PHE A 119 4.18 4.53 1.65
CA PHE A 119 4.78 5.64 2.36
C PHE A 119 6.23 5.29 2.70
N VAL A 120 7.17 6.15 2.32
CA VAL A 120 8.59 6.00 2.68
C VAL A 120 9.05 7.27 3.35
N HIS A 121 9.57 7.14 4.56
CA HIS A 121 10.12 8.27 5.31
C HIS A 121 11.21 8.98 4.51
N ARG A 122 11.23 10.29 4.57
CA ARG A 122 12.11 11.12 3.72
C ARG A 122 13.61 10.73 3.78
N LYS A 123 14.08 10.29 4.95
CA LYS A 123 15.47 9.87 5.16
C LYS A 123 15.82 8.54 4.45
N ALA A 124 14.83 7.69 4.18
CA ALA A 124 15.00 6.38 3.55
C ALA A 124 14.65 6.36 2.05
N ARG A 125 14.28 7.52 1.48
CA ARG A 125 13.99 7.64 0.05
C ARG A 125 15.28 7.50 -0.78
N GLY A 126 15.11 6.94 -1.99
CA GLY A 126 16.25 6.67 -2.87
C GLY A 126 17.01 5.38 -2.55
N GLY A 127 16.77 4.74 -1.40
CA GLY A 127 17.37 3.47 -0.97
C GLY A 127 16.62 2.20 -1.40
N GLY A 128 15.65 2.28 -2.33
CA GLY A 128 14.93 1.09 -2.82
C GLY A 128 13.88 0.51 -1.86
N VAL A 129 13.57 1.18 -0.73
CA VAL A 129 12.64 0.66 0.29
C VAL A 129 11.26 0.32 -0.27
N ALA A 130 10.71 1.16 -1.18
CA ALA A 130 9.41 0.89 -1.79
C ALA A 130 9.43 -0.36 -2.67
N ALA A 131 10.51 -0.61 -3.42
CA ALA A 131 10.66 -1.82 -4.23
C ALA A 131 10.78 -3.08 -3.34
N GLN A 132 11.57 -3.01 -2.27
CA GLN A 132 11.68 -4.11 -1.30
C GLN A 132 10.33 -4.41 -0.62
N LEU A 133 9.55 -3.37 -0.27
CA LEU A 133 8.20 -3.52 0.25
C LEU A 133 7.25 -4.18 -0.77
N LEU A 134 7.34 -3.79 -2.05
CA LEU A 134 6.52 -4.38 -3.11
C LEU A 134 6.83 -5.88 -3.29
N ASP A 135 8.12 -6.23 -3.36
CA ASP A 135 8.54 -7.63 -3.48
C ASP A 135 8.09 -8.49 -2.28
N ALA A 136 8.23 -7.95 -1.07
CA ALA A 136 7.75 -8.62 0.13
C ALA A 136 6.22 -8.74 0.15
N ALA A 137 5.50 -7.71 -0.29
CA ALA A 137 4.04 -7.70 -0.37
C ALA A 137 3.52 -8.77 -1.33
N VAL A 138 4.19 -8.96 -2.48
CA VAL A 138 3.82 -10.02 -3.44
C VAL A 138 3.98 -11.42 -2.82
N ARG A 139 5.12 -11.70 -2.18
CA ARG A 139 5.34 -12.98 -1.50
C ARG A 139 4.33 -13.20 -0.37
N TRP A 140 4.13 -12.19 0.44
CA TRP A 140 3.20 -12.24 1.57
C TRP A 140 1.74 -12.49 1.16
N ALA A 141 1.31 -11.92 0.02
CA ALA A 141 0.00 -12.19 -0.56
C ALA A 141 -0.10 -13.63 -1.09
N ALA A 142 0.94 -14.12 -1.80
CA ALA A 142 1.01 -15.49 -2.29
C ALA A 142 0.89 -16.51 -1.15
N ASP A 143 1.64 -16.32 -0.05
CA ASP A 143 1.58 -17.17 1.14
C ASP A 143 0.17 -17.21 1.79
N ARG A 144 -0.69 -16.24 1.46
CA ARG A 144 -2.08 -16.12 1.92
C ARG A 144 -3.12 -16.48 0.86
N GLY A 145 -2.69 -17.13 -0.22
CA GLY A 145 -3.57 -17.64 -1.26
C GLY A 145 -4.04 -16.61 -2.28
N ALA A 146 -3.34 -15.48 -2.40
CA ALA A 146 -3.56 -14.61 -3.55
C ALA A 146 -3.23 -15.37 -4.84
N ARG A 147 -4.04 -15.18 -5.87
CA ARG A 147 -3.77 -15.66 -7.24
C ARG A 147 -3.14 -14.58 -8.10
N THR A 148 -3.48 -13.35 -7.80
CA THR A 148 -3.03 -12.16 -8.53
C THR A 148 -2.83 -11.01 -7.56
N VAL A 149 -1.74 -10.30 -7.72
CA VAL A 149 -1.54 -8.99 -7.08
C VAL A 149 -1.66 -7.91 -8.14
N GLU A 150 -2.49 -6.90 -7.88
CA GLU A 150 -2.64 -5.76 -8.77
C GLU A 150 -2.21 -4.45 -8.10
N GLY A 151 -1.85 -3.48 -8.92
CA GLY A 151 -1.48 -2.15 -8.49
C GLY A 151 -1.93 -1.08 -9.48
N TYR A 152 -1.89 0.18 -9.02
CA TYR A 152 -2.38 1.33 -9.79
C TYR A 152 -1.33 2.43 -9.86
N PRO A 153 -0.12 2.13 -10.36
CA PRO A 153 1.01 3.05 -10.32
C PRO A 153 0.80 4.28 -11.18
N VAL A 154 1.66 5.26 -10.92
CA VAL A 154 1.79 6.46 -11.75
C VAL A 154 2.84 6.19 -12.83
N ASP A 155 2.47 6.42 -14.08
CA ASP A 155 3.43 6.52 -15.17
C ASP A 155 4.06 7.92 -15.13
N THR A 156 5.32 7.96 -14.81
CA THR A 156 6.05 9.23 -14.70
C THR A 156 6.60 9.70 -16.03
N ASP A 157 6.60 8.83 -17.04
CA ASP A 157 7.18 9.09 -18.37
C ASP A 157 8.61 9.68 -18.29
N GLY A 158 9.37 9.23 -17.26
CA GLY A 158 10.71 9.71 -16.95
C GLY A 158 10.78 11.06 -16.22
N GLU A 159 9.66 11.74 -15.99
CA GLU A 159 9.62 13.00 -15.30
C GLU A 159 9.74 12.86 -13.77
N ARG A 160 10.37 13.83 -13.13
CA ARG A 160 10.40 13.92 -11.67
C ARG A 160 9.02 14.34 -11.14
N ARG A 161 8.54 13.64 -10.13
CA ARG A 161 7.26 13.91 -9.47
C ARG A 161 7.45 14.12 -7.97
N THR A 162 6.49 14.78 -7.34
CA THR A 162 6.48 14.95 -5.90
C THR A 162 6.13 13.64 -5.20
N SER A 163 6.55 13.49 -3.94
CA SER A 163 6.22 12.27 -3.17
C SER A 163 4.71 12.11 -2.95
N SER A 164 3.96 13.21 -2.92
CA SER A 164 2.51 13.19 -2.82
C SER A 164 1.82 12.65 -4.07
N ASP A 165 2.48 12.73 -5.23
CA ASP A 165 1.96 12.16 -6.47
C ASP A 165 2.29 10.68 -6.60
N LEU A 166 3.34 10.22 -5.91
CA LEU A 166 3.92 8.89 -6.06
C LEU A 166 3.50 7.87 -4.97
N TYR A 167 2.51 8.18 -4.15
CA TYR A 167 2.07 7.24 -3.11
C TYR A 167 1.49 5.92 -3.64
N HIS A 168 1.17 5.83 -4.92
CA HIS A 168 0.80 4.58 -5.59
C HIS A 168 1.99 3.80 -6.16
N GLY A 169 3.22 4.30 -6.01
CA GLY A 169 4.40 3.80 -6.70
C GLY A 169 4.47 4.23 -8.16
N THR A 170 5.59 3.95 -8.81
CA THR A 170 5.81 4.24 -10.23
C THR A 170 5.57 3.00 -11.09
N LEU A 171 5.11 3.19 -12.33
CA LEU A 171 4.94 2.09 -13.28
C LEU A 171 6.26 1.29 -13.45
N ARG A 172 7.39 1.99 -13.55
CA ARG A 172 8.70 1.32 -13.67
C ARG A 172 8.98 0.40 -12.48
N MET A 173 8.75 0.85 -11.24
CA MET A 173 8.98 0.03 -10.04
C MET A 173 8.16 -1.27 -10.07
N PHE A 174 6.91 -1.21 -10.52
CA PHE A 174 6.06 -2.40 -10.65
C PHE A 174 6.54 -3.32 -11.78
N VAL A 175 6.91 -2.77 -12.95
CA VAL A 175 7.44 -3.56 -14.06
C VAL A 175 8.76 -4.23 -13.67
N ASP A 176 9.67 -3.52 -13.03
CA ASP A 176 10.94 -4.08 -12.53
C ASP A 176 10.69 -5.20 -11.47
N ALA A 177 9.55 -5.17 -10.76
CA ALA A 177 9.09 -6.21 -9.85
C ALA A 177 8.28 -7.32 -10.54
N GLY A 178 8.26 -7.40 -11.87
CA GLY A 178 7.62 -8.46 -12.65
C GLY A 178 6.10 -8.32 -12.80
N PHE A 179 5.56 -7.11 -12.63
CA PHE A 179 4.16 -6.83 -12.98
C PHE A 179 4.04 -6.53 -14.47
N GLU A 180 2.98 -7.03 -15.06
CA GLU A 180 2.60 -6.72 -16.44
C GLU A 180 1.68 -5.50 -16.47
N LEU A 181 1.89 -4.61 -17.46
CA LEU A 181 0.97 -3.53 -17.75
C LEU A 181 -0.28 -4.09 -18.41
N VAL A 182 -1.41 -4.05 -17.69
CA VAL A 182 -2.71 -4.51 -18.21
C VAL A 182 -3.37 -3.43 -19.05
N ASP A 183 -3.39 -2.19 -18.54
CA ASP A 183 -4.02 -1.07 -19.23
C ASP A 183 -3.49 0.29 -18.73
N ARG A 184 -3.51 1.27 -19.61
CA ARG A 184 -3.26 2.68 -19.27
C ARG A 184 -4.57 3.37 -18.91
N ARG A 185 -4.58 4.09 -17.79
CA ARG A 185 -5.77 4.71 -17.23
C ARG A 185 -5.63 6.24 -17.16
N GLY A 186 -6.45 6.94 -17.94
CA GLY A 186 -6.32 8.39 -18.06
C GLY A 186 -4.94 8.80 -18.59
N THR A 187 -4.44 9.94 -18.13
CA THR A 187 -3.19 10.50 -18.68
C THR A 187 -1.92 9.91 -18.07
N ARG A 188 -1.97 9.40 -16.82
CA ARG A 188 -0.74 9.06 -16.06
C ARG A 188 -0.92 7.88 -15.11
N ARG A 189 -1.97 7.14 -15.21
CA ARG A 189 -2.21 5.99 -14.34
C ARG A 189 -2.16 4.70 -15.16
N ALA A 190 -1.85 3.62 -14.51
CA ALA A 190 -1.87 2.30 -15.11
C ALA A 190 -2.56 1.31 -14.18
N LEU A 191 -3.14 0.27 -14.76
CA LEU A 191 -3.48 -0.97 -14.07
C LEU A 191 -2.37 -1.97 -14.40
N VAL A 192 -1.74 -2.49 -13.38
CA VAL A 192 -0.71 -3.53 -13.52
C VAL A 192 -1.08 -4.74 -12.69
N ARG A 193 -0.69 -5.94 -13.15
CA ARG A 193 -0.96 -7.20 -12.45
C ARG A 193 0.25 -8.11 -12.48
N ARG A 194 0.36 -8.93 -11.46
CA ARG A 194 1.31 -10.04 -11.39
C ARG A 194 0.58 -11.28 -10.87
N THR A 195 0.55 -12.34 -11.69
CA THR A 195 0.11 -13.66 -11.22
C THR A 195 1.14 -14.19 -10.23
N VAL A 196 0.66 -14.76 -9.14
CA VAL A 196 1.50 -15.38 -8.10
C VAL A 196 1.20 -16.87 -8.00
N PRO A 197 2.22 -17.70 -7.73
CA PRO A 197 2.07 -19.15 -7.68
C PRO A 197 1.20 -19.60 -6.50
#